data_779b168001542ea8cfcd6c1422b1447b
#
_entry.id   779b168001542ea8cfcd6c1422b1447b
#
_cell.length_a   1.000
_cell.length_b   1.000
_cell.length_c   1.000
_cell.angle_alpha   90.00
_cell.angle_beta   90.00
_cell.angle_gamma   90.00
#
_symmetry.space_group_name_H-M   'P 1'
#
loop_
_entity.id
_entity.type
_entity.pdbx_description
1 polymer ?
#
loop_
_entity_poly.entity_id
_entity_poly.type
_entity_poly.pdbx_seq_one_letter_code
_entity_poly.pdbx_strand_id
1 'polypeptide(L)'
;MAYVVIIGTCDTKLQELLFLRDQIKETAGVETFLIDVGRKPVVNKAITIPQAHLLSKHGDGADVSNMPRNELLELMTGCASKAVQDLYRAGLVDGIVSAGGSSGTALAAAVMRDVLPVGLPKLIVSTMASGDTRPVVGETDITLMHSVVDVAGLNPILRDILSNAGASIANMALSHAARRANKMEDTAAEAMKKWRVGITMFGVTTPGVDAIRAHLESNYPVETYVFHAVGTGGRAMERLIREGQLDAIIDLTTTEICDHLGGGVLSAGGGRLDAAVEAGLPNIVSLGALDMINFGPRDTVPKKYEDRVIFEHNATVTLVRTSPEQCREIGGFIAEKLKKTKRSDMIEVWIPKGGVSMLAVPGGAFEDSQADKVLFETIKTGLSGSGIKIVEDERDVNDKGFARDIAEALAAKLGLQKGG
;
A
#
# COMPACT_ATOMS: atom_id res chain seq x y z
N MET A 1 -21.16 -20.72 -1.88
CA MET A 1 -21.68 -19.69 -2.80
C MET A 1 -20.77 -18.47 -2.70
N ALA A 2 -20.42 -17.85 -3.82
CA ALA A 2 -19.60 -16.65 -3.85
C ALA A 2 -20.45 -15.44 -4.28
N TYR A 3 -20.06 -14.25 -3.82
CA TYR A 3 -20.80 -13.02 -4.05
C TYR A 3 -19.92 -11.99 -4.79
N VAL A 4 -20.42 -11.49 -5.92
CA VAL A 4 -19.74 -10.46 -6.72
C VAL A 4 -20.54 -9.16 -6.71
N VAL A 5 -19.91 -8.08 -6.27
CA VAL A 5 -20.48 -6.74 -6.36
C VAL A 5 -20.14 -6.11 -7.71
N ILE A 6 -21.15 -5.54 -8.36
CA ILE A 6 -21.00 -4.78 -9.61
C ILE A 6 -21.32 -3.31 -9.29
N ILE A 7 -20.42 -2.39 -9.58
CA ILE A 7 -20.65 -0.95 -9.41
C ILE A 7 -20.68 -0.28 -10.78
N GLY A 8 -21.70 0.52 -11.07
CA GLY A 8 -21.74 1.29 -12.30
C GLY A 8 -22.86 2.32 -12.38
N THR A 9 -22.75 3.21 -13.36
CA THR A 9 -23.77 4.24 -13.66
C THR A 9 -24.88 3.65 -14.52
N CYS A 10 -25.94 3.14 -13.90
CA CYS A 10 -27.02 2.47 -14.62
C CYS A 10 -27.81 3.42 -15.55
N ASP A 11 -27.82 4.70 -15.26
CA ASP A 11 -28.46 5.71 -16.14
C ASP A 11 -27.80 5.85 -17.52
N THR A 12 -26.52 5.45 -17.66
CA THR A 12 -25.76 5.58 -18.91
C THR A 12 -25.25 4.27 -19.47
N LYS A 13 -25.13 3.21 -18.63
CA LYS A 13 -24.43 1.96 -18.98
C LYS A 13 -25.20 0.70 -18.53
N LEU A 14 -26.53 0.80 -18.43
CA LEU A 14 -27.34 -0.32 -17.93
C LEU A 14 -27.15 -1.59 -18.75
N GLN A 15 -27.14 -1.49 -20.08
CA GLN A 15 -27.05 -2.66 -20.94
C GLN A 15 -25.72 -3.39 -20.78
N GLU A 16 -24.62 -2.67 -20.70
CA GLU A 16 -23.28 -3.20 -20.49
C GLU A 16 -23.14 -3.85 -19.12
N LEU A 17 -23.67 -3.21 -18.08
CA LEU A 17 -23.65 -3.74 -16.71
C LEU A 17 -24.53 -4.98 -16.56
N LEU A 18 -25.69 -5.01 -17.20
CA LEU A 18 -26.53 -6.21 -17.23
C LEU A 18 -25.88 -7.35 -17.99
N PHE A 19 -25.24 -7.07 -19.12
CA PHE A 19 -24.49 -8.06 -19.85
C PHE A 19 -23.36 -8.64 -19.03
N LEU A 20 -22.55 -7.79 -18.41
CA LEU A 20 -21.49 -8.22 -17.50
C LEU A 20 -22.02 -9.08 -16.34
N ARG A 21 -23.13 -8.66 -15.72
CA ARG A 21 -23.80 -9.42 -14.66
C ARG A 21 -24.21 -10.80 -15.14
N ASP A 22 -24.82 -10.89 -16.32
CA ASP A 22 -25.30 -12.14 -16.86
C ASP A 22 -24.13 -13.09 -17.17
N GLN A 23 -23.02 -12.57 -17.71
CA GLN A 23 -21.79 -13.36 -17.89
C GLN A 23 -21.19 -13.87 -16.56
N ILE A 24 -21.27 -13.11 -15.49
CA ILE A 24 -20.86 -13.57 -14.15
C ILE A 24 -21.77 -14.72 -13.70
N LYS A 25 -23.07 -14.58 -13.89
CA LYS A 25 -24.08 -15.57 -13.46
C LYS A 25 -24.10 -16.86 -14.26
N GLU A 26 -23.46 -16.91 -15.42
CA GLU A 26 -23.19 -18.15 -16.16
C GLU A 26 -22.31 -19.12 -15.36
N THR A 27 -21.49 -18.59 -14.45
CA THR A 27 -20.65 -19.39 -13.55
C THR A 27 -21.49 -19.89 -12.37
N ALA A 28 -21.67 -21.19 -12.26
CA ALA A 28 -22.46 -21.81 -11.20
C ALA A 28 -21.90 -21.47 -9.79
N GLY A 29 -22.78 -21.16 -8.87
CA GLY A 29 -22.40 -20.87 -7.47
C GLY A 29 -22.00 -19.42 -7.22
N VAL A 30 -22.25 -18.50 -8.18
CA VAL A 30 -21.99 -17.07 -8.03
C VAL A 30 -23.30 -16.27 -8.04
N GLU A 31 -23.47 -15.42 -7.04
CA GLU A 31 -24.54 -14.42 -6.97
C GLU A 31 -23.99 -13.00 -7.12
N THR A 32 -24.83 -12.07 -7.53
CA THR A 32 -24.41 -10.71 -7.86
C THR A 32 -25.23 -9.64 -7.15
N PHE A 33 -24.56 -8.56 -6.74
CA PHE A 33 -25.16 -7.32 -6.25
C PHE A 33 -24.81 -6.18 -7.21
N LEU A 34 -25.80 -5.64 -7.95
CA LEU A 34 -25.62 -4.47 -8.80
C LEU A 34 -25.97 -3.20 -8.03
N ILE A 35 -25.00 -2.31 -7.87
CA ILE A 35 -25.12 -1.00 -7.21
C ILE A 35 -25.13 0.10 -8.26
N ASP A 36 -26.22 0.87 -8.29
CA ASP A 36 -26.37 2.01 -9.20
C ASP A 36 -25.77 3.29 -8.57
N VAL A 37 -24.74 3.81 -9.21
CA VAL A 37 -24.07 5.07 -8.84
C VAL A 37 -24.28 6.17 -9.88
N GLY A 38 -25.35 6.05 -10.69
CA GLY A 38 -25.72 7.04 -11.71
C GLY A 38 -26.28 8.33 -11.13
N ARG A 39 -26.43 9.34 -11.98
CA ARG A 39 -27.07 10.62 -11.62
C ARG A 39 -28.59 10.48 -11.60
N LYS A 40 -29.16 9.78 -12.57
CA LYS A 40 -30.60 9.62 -12.72
C LYS A 40 -31.05 8.27 -12.18
N PRO A 41 -32.15 8.22 -11.43
CA PRO A 41 -32.66 6.94 -10.95
C PRO A 41 -33.12 6.05 -12.10
N VAL A 42 -32.74 4.77 -12.02
CA VAL A 42 -33.12 3.75 -12.99
C VAL A 42 -33.95 2.66 -12.30
N VAL A 43 -35.08 2.31 -12.87
CA VAL A 43 -35.94 1.23 -12.36
C VAL A 43 -35.66 -0.04 -13.17
N ASN A 44 -35.00 -1.00 -12.56
CA ASN A 44 -34.73 -2.31 -13.14
C ASN A 44 -34.60 -3.35 -12.02
N LYS A 45 -35.24 -4.52 -12.18
CA LYS A 45 -35.22 -5.60 -11.17
C LYS A 45 -33.84 -6.19 -10.90
N ALA A 46 -32.91 -6.00 -11.83
CA ALA A 46 -31.52 -6.47 -11.70
C ALA A 46 -30.66 -5.56 -10.81
N ILE A 47 -31.08 -4.33 -10.58
CA ILE A 47 -30.37 -3.39 -9.70
C ILE A 47 -30.72 -3.73 -8.24
N THR A 48 -29.72 -4.24 -7.51
CA THR A 48 -29.90 -4.67 -6.12
C THR A 48 -29.96 -3.47 -5.17
N ILE A 49 -29.11 -2.48 -5.40
CA ILE A 49 -29.07 -1.23 -4.64
C ILE A 49 -29.29 -0.07 -5.63
N PRO A 50 -30.55 0.39 -5.81
CA PRO A 50 -30.87 1.52 -6.65
C PRO A 50 -30.26 2.82 -6.12
N GLN A 51 -29.94 3.75 -7.03
CA GLN A 51 -29.39 5.08 -6.70
C GLN A 51 -30.18 5.81 -5.59
N ALA A 52 -31.51 5.82 -5.69
CA ALA A 52 -32.34 6.47 -4.67
C ALA A 52 -32.20 5.84 -3.27
N HIS A 53 -32.09 4.52 -3.21
CA HIS A 53 -31.84 3.81 -1.95
C HIS A 53 -30.43 4.10 -1.42
N LEU A 54 -29.43 4.13 -2.30
CA LEU A 54 -28.05 4.44 -1.96
C LEU A 54 -27.94 5.85 -1.35
N LEU A 55 -28.55 6.85 -1.98
CA LEU A 55 -28.57 8.23 -1.48
C LEU A 55 -29.37 8.37 -0.18
N SER A 56 -30.54 7.74 -0.08
CA SER A 56 -31.36 7.78 1.14
C SER A 56 -30.62 7.19 2.36
N LYS A 57 -29.89 6.08 2.16
CA LYS A 57 -29.22 5.39 3.27
C LYS A 57 -27.86 6.00 3.63
N HIS A 58 -27.11 6.49 2.67
CA HIS A 58 -25.70 6.85 2.85
C HIS A 58 -25.34 8.28 2.42
N GLY A 59 -26.27 9.01 1.81
CA GLY A 59 -26.06 10.36 1.25
C GLY A 59 -27.06 11.40 1.77
N ASP A 60 -27.69 11.13 2.94
CA ASP A 60 -28.65 12.02 3.60
C ASP A 60 -29.81 12.46 2.70
N GLY A 61 -30.15 11.65 1.69
CA GLY A 61 -31.21 11.93 0.72
C GLY A 61 -30.91 13.08 -0.25
N ALA A 62 -29.64 13.37 -0.49
CA ALA A 62 -29.21 14.48 -1.34
C ALA A 62 -29.81 14.41 -2.76
N ASP A 63 -30.28 15.56 -3.26
CA ASP A 63 -30.68 15.71 -4.66
C ASP A 63 -29.44 15.92 -5.54
N VAL A 64 -29.15 14.97 -6.39
CA VAL A 64 -28.00 14.95 -7.27
C VAL A 64 -28.31 15.40 -8.70
N SER A 65 -29.56 15.76 -9.00
CA SER A 65 -30.03 16.02 -10.38
C SER A 65 -29.24 17.14 -11.09
N ASN A 66 -28.91 18.21 -10.37
CA ASN A 66 -28.19 19.36 -10.87
C ASN A 66 -26.79 19.56 -10.24
N MET A 67 -26.32 18.57 -9.48
CA MET A 67 -25.03 18.65 -8.78
C MET A 67 -23.86 18.71 -9.77
N PRO A 68 -22.82 19.55 -9.57
CA PRO A 68 -21.60 19.54 -10.36
C PRO A 68 -20.96 18.14 -10.42
N ARG A 69 -20.31 17.82 -11.55
CA ARG A 69 -19.82 16.45 -11.82
C ARG A 69 -18.81 15.96 -10.78
N ASN A 70 -17.92 16.81 -10.32
CA ASN A 70 -16.92 16.49 -9.29
C ASN A 70 -17.57 16.21 -7.93
N GLU A 71 -18.53 17.03 -7.52
CA GLU A 71 -19.26 16.84 -6.26
C GLU A 71 -20.12 15.59 -6.28
N LEU A 72 -20.79 15.31 -7.41
CA LEU A 72 -21.52 14.08 -7.63
C LEU A 72 -20.60 12.86 -7.50
N LEU A 73 -19.43 12.91 -8.13
CA LEU A 73 -18.46 11.81 -8.10
C LEU A 73 -18.00 11.54 -6.66
N GLU A 74 -17.69 12.57 -5.90
CA GLU A 74 -17.27 12.48 -4.50
C GLU A 74 -18.38 11.89 -3.61
N LEU A 75 -19.59 12.46 -3.71
CA LEU A 75 -20.76 11.98 -2.94
C LEU A 75 -21.07 10.51 -3.26
N MET A 76 -21.17 10.15 -4.54
CA MET A 76 -21.51 8.79 -4.95
C MET A 76 -20.41 7.79 -4.60
N THR A 77 -19.14 8.20 -4.64
CA THR A 77 -18.01 7.39 -4.15
C THR A 77 -18.16 7.11 -2.65
N GLY A 78 -18.46 8.12 -1.85
CA GLY A 78 -18.68 7.97 -0.41
C GLY A 78 -19.87 7.06 -0.09
N CYS A 79 -20.98 7.22 -0.81
CA CYS A 79 -22.16 6.37 -0.64
C CYS A 79 -21.89 4.92 -1.04
N ALA A 80 -21.25 4.71 -2.19
CA ALA A 80 -20.90 3.37 -2.67
C ALA A 80 -19.89 2.67 -1.71
N SER A 81 -18.92 3.41 -1.19
CA SER A 81 -17.97 2.91 -0.19
C SER A 81 -18.67 2.38 1.05
N LYS A 82 -19.63 3.13 1.59
CA LYS A 82 -20.42 2.70 2.77
C LYS A 82 -21.26 1.46 2.43
N ALA A 83 -21.90 1.43 1.27
CA ALA A 83 -22.73 0.28 0.86
C ALA A 83 -21.88 -0.99 0.67
N VAL A 84 -20.72 -0.88 0.01
CA VAL A 84 -19.79 -2.01 -0.16
C VAL A 84 -19.21 -2.45 1.18
N GLN A 85 -18.92 -1.52 2.08
CA GLN A 85 -18.44 -1.86 3.43
C GLN A 85 -19.50 -2.64 4.23
N ASP A 86 -20.78 -2.26 4.13
CA ASP A 86 -21.88 -2.99 4.76
C ASP A 86 -21.97 -4.43 4.22
N LEU A 87 -21.90 -4.60 2.89
CA LEU A 87 -21.90 -5.92 2.26
C LEU A 87 -20.68 -6.74 2.67
N TYR A 88 -19.50 -6.12 2.69
CA TYR A 88 -18.27 -6.80 3.09
C TYR A 88 -18.31 -7.29 4.55
N ARG A 89 -18.78 -6.45 5.46
CA ARG A 89 -18.97 -6.82 6.88
C ARG A 89 -20.00 -7.94 7.07
N ALA A 90 -20.98 -8.01 6.18
CA ALA A 90 -21.97 -9.09 6.16
C ALA A 90 -21.46 -10.40 5.53
N GLY A 91 -20.21 -10.42 5.03
CA GLY A 91 -19.64 -11.58 4.34
C GLY A 91 -20.17 -11.82 2.93
N LEU A 92 -20.77 -10.80 2.32
CA LEU A 92 -21.43 -10.85 1.01
C LEU A 92 -20.57 -10.24 -0.11
N VAL A 93 -19.25 -10.25 0.02
CA VAL A 93 -18.32 -9.80 -1.03
C VAL A 93 -17.15 -10.77 -1.14
N ASP A 94 -17.09 -11.51 -2.23
CA ASP A 94 -15.98 -12.37 -2.63
C ASP A 94 -15.27 -11.86 -3.88
N GLY A 95 -15.85 -10.86 -4.55
CA GLY A 95 -15.24 -10.13 -5.66
C GLY A 95 -16.02 -8.87 -5.96
N ILE A 96 -15.37 -7.92 -6.63
CA ILE A 96 -15.97 -6.67 -7.07
C ILE A 96 -15.53 -6.33 -8.48
N VAL A 97 -16.47 -5.85 -9.31
CA VAL A 97 -16.19 -5.47 -10.69
C VAL A 97 -16.90 -4.19 -11.09
N SER A 98 -16.30 -3.45 -12.03
CA SER A 98 -16.90 -2.29 -12.68
C SER A 98 -16.53 -2.25 -14.14
N ALA A 99 -17.33 -1.55 -14.95
CA ALA A 99 -17.01 -1.26 -16.34
C ALA A 99 -17.37 0.20 -16.66
N GLY A 100 -16.42 0.97 -17.24
CA GLY A 100 -16.68 2.36 -17.56
C GLY A 100 -15.52 3.18 -18.10
N GLY A 101 -15.80 4.45 -18.34
CA GLY A 101 -14.81 5.48 -18.69
C GLY A 101 -14.12 6.07 -17.45
N SER A 102 -13.48 7.23 -17.61
CA SER A 102 -12.63 7.86 -16.58
C SER A 102 -13.31 8.04 -15.22
N SER A 103 -14.52 8.62 -15.16
CA SER A 103 -15.23 8.85 -13.90
C SER A 103 -15.68 7.55 -13.23
N GLY A 104 -16.21 6.58 -14.02
CA GLY A 104 -16.60 5.28 -13.49
C GLY A 104 -15.40 4.50 -12.95
N THR A 105 -14.27 4.54 -13.66
CA THR A 105 -13.00 3.96 -13.24
C THR A 105 -12.52 4.60 -11.93
N ALA A 106 -12.51 5.92 -11.83
CA ALA A 106 -12.07 6.64 -10.62
C ALA A 106 -12.93 6.29 -9.40
N LEU A 107 -14.26 6.30 -9.55
CA LEU A 107 -15.19 5.92 -8.49
C LEU A 107 -14.97 4.47 -8.04
N ALA A 108 -14.99 3.54 -8.99
CA ALA A 108 -14.83 2.12 -8.67
C ALA A 108 -13.47 1.83 -8.01
N ALA A 109 -12.41 2.44 -8.53
CA ALA A 109 -11.06 2.30 -7.96
C ALA A 109 -10.98 2.83 -6.53
N ALA A 110 -11.56 4.00 -6.23
CA ALA A 110 -11.61 4.54 -4.89
C ALA A 110 -12.34 3.58 -3.92
N VAL A 111 -13.54 3.11 -4.29
CA VAL A 111 -14.27 2.12 -3.48
C VAL A 111 -13.45 0.85 -3.26
N MET A 112 -12.83 0.32 -4.30
CA MET A 112 -12.02 -0.90 -4.23
C MET A 112 -10.79 -0.75 -3.34
N ARG A 113 -10.10 0.42 -3.44
CA ARG A 113 -8.90 0.70 -2.64
C ARG A 113 -9.22 0.96 -1.17
N ASP A 114 -10.26 1.76 -0.92
CA ASP A 114 -10.46 2.34 0.41
C ASP A 114 -11.29 1.43 1.32
N VAL A 115 -12.04 0.49 0.73
CA VAL A 115 -12.98 -0.37 1.48
C VAL A 115 -12.53 -1.82 1.57
N LEU A 116 -11.90 -2.34 0.51
CA LEU A 116 -11.65 -3.78 0.40
C LEU A 116 -10.16 -4.13 0.61
N PRO A 117 -9.87 -5.18 1.38
CA PRO A 117 -8.49 -5.56 1.68
C PRO A 117 -7.75 -6.08 0.44
N VAL A 118 -6.44 -6.07 0.51
CA VAL A 118 -5.56 -6.77 -0.45
C VAL A 118 -5.88 -8.26 -0.42
N GLY A 119 -5.88 -8.90 -1.61
CA GLY A 119 -6.22 -10.31 -1.78
C GLY A 119 -7.69 -10.61 -2.06
N LEU A 120 -8.61 -9.63 -1.85
CA LEU A 120 -9.98 -9.75 -2.33
C LEU A 120 -10.04 -9.39 -3.83
N PRO A 121 -10.63 -10.23 -4.69
CA PRO A 121 -10.70 -10.01 -6.14
C PRO A 121 -11.33 -8.68 -6.55
N LYS A 122 -10.61 -7.87 -7.32
CA LYS A 122 -11.02 -6.56 -7.82
C LYS A 122 -10.72 -6.46 -9.31
N LEU A 123 -11.71 -6.11 -10.14
CA LEU A 123 -11.53 -5.97 -11.58
C LEU A 123 -12.26 -4.73 -12.11
N ILE A 124 -11.60 -3.96 -12.96
CA ILE A 124 -12.21 -2.82 -13.67
C ILE A 124 -11.95 -2.97 -15.16
N VAL A 125 -13.03 -3.05 -15.96
CA VAL A 125 -12.95 -2.86 -17.40
C VAL A 125 -12.98 -1.36 -17.68
N SER A 126 -11.89 -0.81 -18.23
CA SER A 126 -11.69 0.63 -18.30
C SER A 126 -11.15 1.10 -19.64
N THR A 127 -11.69 2.21 -20.14
CA THR A 127 -11.11 2.94 -21.26
C THR A 127 -9.76 3.58 -20.93
N MET A 128 -9.44 3.70 -19.63
CA MET A 128 -8.21 4.35 -19.13
C MET A 128 -7.07 3.37 -18.85
N ALA A 129 -7.28 2.06 -19.05
CA ALA A 129 -6.31 1.03 -18.66
C ALA A 129 -5.02 1.01 -19.50
N SER A 130 -4.98 1.73 -20.64
CA SER A 130 -3.79 1.90 -21.48
C SER A 130 -2.92 3.12 -21.13
N GLY A 131 -3.35 3.95 -20.18
CA GLY A 131 -2.64 5.16 -19.73
C GLY A 131 -1.90 4.98 -18.40
N ASP A 132 -1.68 6.07 -17.67
CA ASP A 132 -1.13 6.03 -16.32
C ASP A 132 -2.15 5.43 -15.35
N THR A 133 -1.89 4.23 -14.91
CA THR A 133 -2.77 3.46 -14.02
C THR A 133 -2.45 3.63 -12.53
N ARG A 134 -1.35 4.29 -12.18
CA ARG A 134 -0.95 4.51 -10.78
C ARG A 134 -2.05 5.17 -9.93
N PRO A 135 -2.77 6.21 -10.39
CA PRO A 135 -3.86 6.80 -9.60
C PRO A 135 -5.06 5.86 -9.41
N VAL A 136 -5.21 4.87 -10.29
CA VAL A 136 -6.30 3.87 -10.23
C VAL A 136 -5.93 2.75 -9.29
N VAL A 137 -4.78 2.11 -9.50
CA VAL A 137 -4.35 0.93 -8.75
C VAL A 137 -3.87 1.29 -7.34
N GLY A 138 -3.10 2.38 -7.20
CA GLY A 138 -2.48 2.75 -5.92
C GLY A 138 -1.66 1.58 -5.33
N GLU A 139 -1.85 1.31 -4.07
CA GLU A 139 -1.22 0.21 -3.32
C GLU A 139 -2.16 -1.02 -3.20
N THR A 140 -2.97 -1.28 -4.23
CA THR A 140 -3.92 -2.41 -4.26
C THR A 140 -3.67 -3.35 -5.44
N ASP A 141 -4.25 -4.52 -5.34
CA ASP A 141 -4.23 -5.58 -6.34
C ASP A 141 -5.42 -5.49 -7.32
N ILE A 142 -5.75 -4.27 -7.80
CA ILE A 142 -6.81 -4.08 -8.79
C ILE A 142 -6.34 -4.61 -10.14
N THR A 143 -7.10 -5.53 -10.73
CA THR A 143 -6.93 -5.97 -12.12
C THR A 143 -7.59 -4.96 -13.05
N LEU A 144 -6.83 -4.42 -14.00
CA LEU A 144 -7.34 -3.53 -15.05
C LEU A 144 -7.41 -4.28 -16.37
N MET A 145 -8.59 -4.27 -16.99
CA MET A 145 -8.81 -4.80 -18.34
C MET A 145 -9.15 -3.64 -19.27
N HIS A 146 -8.34 -3.44 -20.32
CA HIS A 146 -8.61 -2.38 -21.30
C HIS A 146 -9.84 -2.73 -22.13
N SER A 147 -10.80 -1.79 -22.20
CA SER A 147 -12.03 -1.99 -22.96
C SER A 147 -11.83 -1.89 -24.49
N VAL A 148 -10.69 -1.38 -24.95
CA VAL A 148 -10.29 -1.14 -26.35
C VAL A 148 -11.21 -0.15 -27.06
N VAL A 149 -12.52 -0.36 -26.96
CA VAL A 149 -13.56 0.55 -27.40
C VAL A 149 -14.22 1.23 -26.21
N ASP A 150 -14.97 2.30 -26.44
CA ASP A 150 -15.72 2.91 -25.34
C ASP A 150 -16.76 1.93 -24.75
N VAL A 151 -16.98 2.02 -23.46
CA VAL A 151 -18.03 1.25 -22.76
C VAL A 151 -19.37 1.97 -23.02
N ALA A 152 -19.81 1.93 -24.30
CA ALA A 152 -21.04 2.59 -24.78
C ALA A 152 -21.61 1.78 -25.95
N GLY A 153 -22.69 1.03 -25.68
CA GLY A 153 -23.31 0.10 -26.63
C GLY A 153 -22.56 -1.23 -26.71
N LEU A 154 -23.34 -2.31 -26.77
CA LEU A 154 -22.82 -3.69 -26.78
C LEU A 154 -22.44 -4.13 -28.21
N ASN A 155 -21.33 -3.61 -28.76
CA ASN A 155 -20.73 -4.13 -29.97
C ASN A 155 -20.00 -5.48 -29.75
N PRO A 156 -19.65 -6.25 -30.79
CA PRO A 156 -19.00 -7.56 -30.63
C PRO A 156 -17.71 -7.51 -29.81
N ILE A 157 -16.83 -6.51 -30.02
CA ILE A 157 -15.56 -6.37 -29.30
C ILE A 157 -15.83 -6.18 -27.81
N LEU A 158 -16.74 -5.27 -27.45
CA LEU A 158 -17.04 -5.02 -26.04
C LEU A 158 -17.71 -6.23 -25.37
N ARG A 159 -18.55 -6.98 -26.09
CA ARG A 159 -19.13 -8.23 -25.60
C ARG A 159 -18.07 -9.25 -25.26
N ASP A 160 -17.09 -9.47 -26.12
CA ASP A 160 -15.98 -10.41 -25.84
C ASP A 160 -15.19 -10.01 -24.63
N ILE A 161 -14.87 -8.71 -24.48
CA ILE A 161 -14.13 -8.18 -23.33
C ILE A 161 -14.94 -8.32 -22.04
N LEU A 162 -16.22 -7.95 -22.04
CA LEU A 162 -17.10 -8.09 -20.88
C LEU A 162 -17.35 -9.55 -20.51
N SER A 163 -17.41 -10.47 -21.48
CA SER A 163 -17.49 -11.91 -21.23
C SER A 163 -16.23 -12.41 -20.52
N ASN A 164 -15.05 -12.02 -21.03
CA ASN A 164 -13.77 -12.35 -20.37
C ASN A 164 -13.70 -11.78 -18.96
N ALA A 165 -14.15 -10.54 -18.74
CA ALA A 165 -14.18 -9.91 -17.42
C ALA A 165 -15.14 -10.63 -16.47
N GLY A 166 -16.34 -10.99 -16.95
CA GLY A 166 -17.34 -11.73 -16.19
C GLY A 166 -16.84 -13.09 -15.75
N ALA A 167 -16.31 -13.88 -16.69
CA ALA A 167 -15.72 -15.17 -16.38
C ALA A 167 -14.53 -15.08 -15.40
N SER A 168 -13.68 -14.06 -15.57
CA SER A 168 -12.52 -13.85 -14.71
C SER A 168 -12.94 -13.55 -13.26
N ILE A 169 -13.78 -12.53 -13.06
CA ILE A 169 -14.18 -12.13 -11.70
C ILE A 169 -14.99 -13.21 -11.00
N ALA A 170 -15.84 -13.95 -11.72
CA ALA A 170 -16.62 -15.04 -11.17
C ALA A 170 -15.72 -16.16 -10.61
N ASN A 171 -14.73 -16.62 -11.38
CA ASN A 171 -13.80 -17.65 -10.94
C ASN A 171 -12.84 -17.17 -9.84
N MET A 172 -12.40 -15.92 -9.89
CA MET A 172 -11.62 -15.31 -8.80
C MET A 172 -12.44 -15.27 -7.49
N ALA A 173 -13.72 -14.90 -7.57
CA ALA A 173 -14.62 -14.86 -6.41
C ALA A 173 -14.88 -16.27 -5.81
N LEU A 174 -15.11 -17.29 -6.65
CA LEU A 174 -15.23 -18.69 -6.19
C LEU A 174 -13.98 -19.15 -5.47
N SER A 175 -12.81 -18.87 -6.04
CA SER A 175 -11.53 -19.19 -5.40
C SER A 175 -11.34 -18.45 -4.07
N HIS A 176 -11.74 -17.18 -3.99
CA HIS A 176 -11.70 -16.40 -2.75
C HIS A 176 -12.65 -17.00 -1.68
N ALA A 177 -13.90 -17.29 -2.05
CA ALA A 177 -14.88 -17.89 -1.14
C ALA A 177 -14.41 -19.24 -0.59
N ALA A 178 -13.79 -20.08 -1.44
CA ALA A 178 -13.23 -21.35 -1.01
C ALA A 178 -12.08 -21.17 0.00
N ARG A 179 -11.13 -20.25 -0.28
CA ARG A 179 -10.04 -19.94 0.67
C ARG A 179 -10.57 -19.37 1.98
N ARG A 180 -11.62 -18.54 1.95
CA ARG A 180 -12.26 -18.00 3.14
C ARG A 180 -12.91 -19.09 3.99
N ALA A 181 -13.60 -20.05 3.36
CA ALA A 181 -14.20 -21.19 4.06
C ALA A 181 -13.12 -22.07 4.71
N ASN A 182 -12.07 -22.42 4.00
CA ASN A 182 -10.96 -23.22 4.52
C ASN A 182 -10.25 -22.52 5.71
N LYS A 183 -10.03 -21.20 5.65
CA LYS A 183 -9.46 -20.44 6.78
C LYS A 183 -10.34 -20.48 8.03
N MET A 184 -11.65 -20.61 7.89
CA MET A 184 -12.57 -20.77 9.06
C MET A 184 -12.50 -22.18 9.64
N GLU A 185 -12.15 -23.20 8.84
CA GLU A 185 -11.95 -24.59 9.29
C GLU A 185 -10.56 -24.79 9.89
N ASP A 186 -9.53 -24.11 9.37
CA ASP A 186 -8.14 -24.17 9.83
C ASP A 186 -7.88 -23.48 11.18
N THR A 187 -8.87 -22.77 11.75
CA THR A 187 -8.78 -22.27 13.14
C THR A 187 -8.59 -23.37 14.18
N ALA A 188 -8.80 -24.62 13.82
CA ALA A 188 -8.48 -25.79 14.65
C ALA A 188 -7.00 -26.24 14.51
N ALA A 189 -6.27 -25.79 13.48
CA ALA A 189 -4.86 -26.04 13.24
C ALA A 189 -3.94 -24.86 13.64
N GLU A 190 -4.32 -24.09 14.66
CA GLU A 190 -3.54 -22.95 15.20
C GLU A 190 -2.15 -23.32 15.76
N ALA A 191 -1.68 -24.52 15.59
CA ALA A 191 -0.46 -25.02 16.20
C ALA A 191 0.85 -24.40 15.67
N MET A 192 0.85 -23.59 14.59
CA MET A 192 2.04 -22.86 14.11
C MET A 192 1.69 -21.59 13.33
N LYS A 193 1.00 -20.64 13.92
CA LYS A 193 0.84 -19.32 13.31
C LYS A 193 2.19 -18.61 13.31
N LYS A 194 2.78 -18.43 12.13
CA LYS A 194 3.99 -17.63 11.98
C LYS A 194 3.70 -16.14 12.18
N TRP A 195 4.62 -15.44 12.82
CA TRP A 195 4.58 -14.00 12.94
C TRP A 195 4.91 -13.35 11.60
N ARG A 196 4.08 -12.40 11.16
CA ARG A 196 4.19 -11.71 9.88
C ARG A 196 4.99 -10.43 10.10
N VAL A 197 6.23 -10.41 9.57
CA VAL A 197 7.17 -9.30 9.76
C VAL A 197 7.36 -8.55 8.44
N GLY A 198 6.98 -7.27 8.41
CA GLY A 198 7.27 -6.37 7.29
C GLY A 198 8.71 -5.86 7.38
N ILE A 199 9.43 -5.85 6.26
CA ILE A 199 10.81 -5.32 6.19
C ILE A 199 10.92 -4.39 4.99
N THR A 200 11.38 -3.15 5.19
CA THR A 200 11.66 -2.23 4.08
C THR A 200 13.05 -2.42 3.52
N MET A 201 13.17 -2.37 2.20
CA MET A 201 14.39 -2.62 1.44
C MET A 201 14.59 -1.58 0.34
N PHE A 202 15.82 -1.23 0.07
CA PHE A 202 16.25 -0.52 -1.13
C PHE A 202 17.53 -1.16 -1.68
N GLY A 203 17.87 -0.93 -2.95
CA GLY A 203 19.03 -1.59 -3.57
C GLY A 203 20.31 -1.51 -2.73
N VAL A 204 20.56 -0.36 -2.11
CA VAL A 204 21.77 -0.09 -1.30
C VAL A 204 21.72 -0.65 0.14
N THR A 205 20.62 -1.31 0.54
CA THR A 205 20.46 -1.96 1.85
C THR A 205 20.09 -3.44 1.73
N THR A 206 20.06 -3.97 0.50
CA THR A 206 19.67 -5.36 0.22
C THR A 206 20.45 -6.40 1.02
N PRO A 207 21.79 -6.33 1.16
CA PRO A 207 22.53 -7.33 1.95
C PRO A 207 22.10 -7.41 3.41
N GLY A 208 21.82 -6.25 4.03
CA GLY A 208 21.30 -6.19 5.41
C GLY A 208 19.92 -6.85 5.53
N VAL A 209 19.02 -6.54 4.60
CA VAL A 209 17.66 -7.15 4.58
C VAL A 209 17.72 -8.65 4.38
N ASP A 210 18.55 -9.14 3.45
CA ASP A 210 18.70 -10.58 3.21
C ASP A 210 19.25 -11.30 4.43
N ALA A 211 20.20 -10.70 5.14
CA ALA A 211 20.75 -11.26 6.38
C ALA A 211 19.70 -11.31 7.52
N ILE A 212 18.88 -10.25 7.66
CA ILE A 212 17.77 -10.21 8.62
C ILE A 212 16.75 -11.30 8.33
N ARG A 213 16.32 -11.41 7.08
CA ARG A 213 15.34 -12.42 6.65
C ARG A 213 15.83 -13.82 6.93
N ALA A 214 17.04 -14.13 6.45
CA ALA A 214 17.64 -15.45 6.65
C ALA A 214 17.74 -15.81 8.14
N HIS A 215 18.09 -14.83 8.98
CA HIS A 215 18.21 -15.06 10.42
C HIS A 215 16.84 -15.30 11.07
N LEU A 216 15.84 -14.47 10.79
CA LEU A 216 14.49 -14.60 11.35
C LEU A 216 13.83 -15.92 10.93
N GLU A 217 13.81 -16.22 9.64
CA GLU A 217 13.11 -17.39 9.10
C GLU A 217 13.77 -18.72 9.49
N SER A 218 15.09 -18.71 9.76
CA SER A 218 15.80 -19.91 10.18
C SER A 218 15.73 -20.21 11.69
N ASN A 219 15.49 -19.19 12.53
CA ASN A 219 15.58 -19.34 13.98
C ASN A 219 14.23 -19.18 14.70
N TYR A 220 13.21 -18.61 14.04
CA TYR A 220 11.94 -18.25 14.66
C TYR A 220 10.75 -18.64 13.78
N PRO A 221 9.55 -18.82 14.33
CA PRO A 221 8.32 -19.03 13.57
C PRO A 221 7.84 -17.69 12.95
N VAL A 222 8.63 -17.16 12.02
CA VAL A 222 8.42 -15.88 11.35
C VAL A 222 8.26 -16.11 9.85
N GLU A 223 7.44 -15.29 9.21
CA GLU A 223 7.33 -15.11 7.77
C GLU A 223 7.61 -13.64 7.43
N THR A 224 8.55 -13.39 6.52
CA THR A 224 8.96 -12.02 6.19
C THR A 224 8.33 -11.53 4.89
N TYR A 225 7.90 -10.27 4.89
CA TYR A 225 7.31 -9.56 3.76
C TYR A 225 8.19 -8.36 3.44
N VAL A 226 8.86 -8.40 2.27
CA VAL A 226 9.80 -7.34 1.89
C VAL A 226 9.10 -6.29 1.02
N PHE A 227 9.24 -5.02 1.40
CA PHE A 227 8.68 -3.87 0.70
C PHE A 227 9.80 -3.03 0.11
N HIS A 228 9.79 -2.85 -1.21
CA HIS A 228 10.76 -2.01 -1.89
C HIS A 228 10.45 -0.54 -1.62
N ALA A 229 11.31 0.15 -0.88
CA ALA A 229 11.16 1.53 -0.43
C ALA A 229 11.33 2.54 -1.59
N VAL A 230 10.38 2.52 -2.52
CA VAL A 230 10.32 3.37 -3.73
C VAL A 230 9.01 4.18 -3.78
N GLY A 231 8.50 4.57 -2.64
CA GLY A 231 7.24 5.29 -2.49
C GLY A 231 6.04 4.35 -2.39
N THR A 232 5.83 3.50 -3.38
CA THR A 232 4.73 2.53 -3.38
C THR A 232 4.90 1.45 -2.32
N GLY A 233 6.11 0.95 -2.10
CA GLY A 233 6.39 -0.11 -1.12
C GLY A 233 6.14 0.34 0.31
N GLY A 234 6.63 1.52 0.70
CA GLY A 234 6.36 2.07 2.03
C GLY A 234 4.87 2.31 2.26
N ARG A 235 4.15 2.88 1.27
CA ARG A 235 2.69 3.04 1.39
C ARG A 235 1.95 1.70 1.47
N ALA A 236 2.39 0.68 0.72
CA ALA A 236 1.82 -0.65 0.80
C ALA A 236 2.01 -1.28 2.19
N MET A 237 3.21 -1.15 2.77
CA MET A 237 3.48 -1.61 4.13
C MET A 237 2.59 -0.90 5.15
N GLU A 238 2.52 0.44 5.11
CA GLU A 238 1.65 1.24 5.99
C GLU A 238 0.17 0.79 5.89
N ARG A 239 -0.29 0.49 4.68
CA ARG A 239 -1.64 -0.04 4.44
C ARG A 239 -1.84 -1.41 5.07
N LEU A 240 -0.95 -2.37 4.81
CA LEU A 240 -1.07 -3.73 5.35
C LEU A 240 -0.99 -3.76 6.88
N ILE A 241 -0.25 -2.82 7.49
CA ILE A 241 -0.28 -2.63 8.95
C ILE A 241 -1.69 -2.22 9.40
N ARG A 242 -2.30 -1.20 8.77
CA ARG A 242 -3.67 -0.75 9.11
C ARG A 242 -4.73 -1.82 8.88
N GLU A 243 -4.52 -2.70 7.91
CA GLU A 243 -5.38 -3.87 7.63
C GLU A 243 -5.13 -5.03 8.61
N GLY A 244 -4.18 -4.92 9.55
CA GLY A 244 -3.84 -6.00 10.49
C GLY A 244 -3.19 -7.22 9.82
N GLN A 245 -2.54 -7.01 8.67
CA GLN A 245 -1.87 -8.07 7.91
C GLN A 245 -0.43 -8.29 8.33
N LEU A 246 0.15 -7.40 9.13
CA LEU A 246 1.50 -7.48 9.68
C LEU A 246 1.44 -7.41 11.21
N ASP A 247 2.32 -8.16 11.87
CA ASP A 247 2.35 -8.27 13.33
C ASP A 247 3.57 -7.52 13.92
N ALA A 248 4.60 -7.26 13.12
CA ALA A 248 5.79 -6.52 13.51
C ALA A 248 6.52 -5.94 12.29
N ILE A 249 7.38 -4.94 12.51
CA ILE A 249 8.07 -4.21 11.44
C ILE A 249 9.56 -4.10 11.73
N ILE A 250 10.37 -4.25 10.69
CA ILE A 250 11.75 -3.78 10.63
C ILE A 250 11.82 -2.74 9.50
N ASP A 251 11.77 -1.49 9.88
CA ASP A 251 11.91 -0.37 8.95
C ASP A 251 13.40 -0.06 8.77
N LEU A 252 14.11 -1.00 8.11
CA LEU A 252 15.56 -0.90 7.91
C LEU A 252 15.90 0.26 6.98
N THR A 253 15.02 0.52 6.00
CA THR A 253 15.24 1.46 4.91
C THR A 253 14.15 2.52 4.88
N THR A 254 14.54 3.74 5.22
CA THR A 254 13.62 4.87 5.38
C THR A 254 13.83 5.98 4.33
N THR A 255 14.52 5.68 3.22
CA THR A 255 14.91 6.62 2.14
C THR A 255 13.72 7.42 1.56
N GLU A 256 12.51 6.86 1.57
CA GLU A 256 11.28 7.52 1.09
C GLU A 256 11.00 8.84 1.83
N ILE A 257 11.53 9.01 3.05
CA ILE A 257 11.45 10.24 3.83
C ILE A 257 12.34 11.33 3.24
N CYS A 258 13.54 10.95 2.74
CA CYS A 258 14.42 11.88 2.02
C CYS A 258 13.73 12.44 0.79
N ASP A 259 13.07 11.58 0.03
CA ASP A 259 12.34 11.99 -1.17
C ASP A 259 11.11 12.84 -0.85
N HIS A 260 10.41 12.53 0.25
CA HIS A 260 9.29 13.35 0.70
C HIS A 260 9.69 14.78 1.02
N LEU A 261 10.79 14.95 1.77
CA LEU A 261 11.27 16.26 2.20
C LEU A 261 12.10 16.98 1.13
N GLY A 262 12.88 16.23 0.37
CA GLY A 262 13.77 16.75 -0.69
C GLY A 262 13.08 16.98 -2.04
N GLY A 263 11.88 16.43 -2.25
CA GLY A 263 11.17 16.50 -3.53
C GLY A 263 11.64 15.47 -4.54
N GLY A 264 12.14 14.33 -4.08
CA GLY A 264 12.49 13.19 -4.90
C GLY A 264 11.27 12.43 -5.42
N VAL A 265 11.50 11.51 -6.36
CA VAL A 265 10.41 10.81 -7.08
C VAL A 265 9.92 9.54 -6.38
N LEU A 266 10.60 9.08 -5.33
CA LEU A 266 10.27 7.85 -4.60
C LEU A 266 9.59 8.12 -3.24
N SER A 267 8.92 9.26 -3.09
CA SER A 267 8.23 9.65 -1.86
C SER A 267 7.06 8.71 -1.54
N ALA A 268 6.97 8.24 -0.31
CA ALA A 268 5.78 7.58 0.24
C ALA A 268 4.79 8.57 0.88
N GLY A 269 5.09 9.88 0.82
CA GLY A 269 4.28 10.91 1.45
C GLY A 269 4.53 11.06 2.95
N GLY A 270 3.80 12.00 3.56
CA GLY A 270 3.95 12.32 4.97
C GLY A 270 3.43 11.26 5.97
N GLY A 271 2.78 10.20 5.49
CA GLY A 271 2.24 9.12 6.32
C GLY A 271 3.23 8.01 6.69
N ARG A 272 4.49 8.12 6.26
CA ARG A 272 5.54 7.14 6.59
C ARG A 272 5.78 7.07 8.10
N LEU A 273 5.94 5.86 8.65
CA LEU A 273 6.10 5.51 10.07
C LEU A 273 4.82 5.65 10.93
N ASP A 274 3.70 6.14 10.38
CA ASP A 274 2.49 6.38 11.19
C ASP A 274 1.80 5.06 11.60
N ALA A 275 1.59 4.12 10.69
CA ALA A 275 0.73 2.95 10.95
C ALA A 275 1.26 2.04 12.07
N ALA A 276 2.57 1.77 12.10
CA ALA A 276 3.17 0.94 13.15
C ALA A 276 3.12 1.63 14.53
N VAL A 277 3.32 2.94 14.55
CA VAL A 277 3.22 3.78 15.76
C VAL A 277 1.78 3.82 16.28
N GLU A 278 0.81 4.06 15.41
CA GLU A 278 -0.63 4.09 15.75
C GLU A 278 -1.14 2.74 16.25
N ALA A 279 -0.71 1.65 15.61
CA ALA A 279 -1.08 0.29 16.00
C ALA A 279 -0.33 -0.22 17.25
N GLY A 280 0.74 0.47 17.69
CA GLY A 280 1.56 0.03 18.82
C GLY A 280 2.30 -1.28 18.58
N LEU A 281 2.65 -1.58 17.32
CA LEU A 281 3.34 -2.81 16.95
C LEU A 281 4.82 -2.78 17.34
N PRO A 282 5.44 -3.96 17.58
CA PRO A 282 6.89 -4.09 17.62
C PRO A 282 7.51 -3.52 16.34
N ASN A 283 8.38 -2.53 16.50
CA ASN A 283 8.95 -1.80 15.36
C ASN A 283 10.42 -1.46 15.61
N ILE A 284 11.30 -1.98 14.77
CA ILE A 284 12.71 -1.63 14.74
C ILE A 284 12.92 -0.68 13.57
N VAL A 285 13.30 0.55 13.85
CA VAL A 285 13.57 1.58 12.82
C VAL A 285 15.07 1.76 12.69
N SER A 286 15.61 1.67 11.48
CA SER A 286 16.98 2.07 11.18
C SER A 286 17.02 3.23 10.17
N LEU A 287 18.20 3.79 9.98
CA LEU A 287 18.43 5.00 9.19
C LEU A 287 18.92 4.65 7.78
N GLY A 288 18.57 3.45 7.28
CA GLY A 288 19.06 2.95 6.00
C GLY A 288 18.65 3.84 4.83
N ALA A 289 19.64 4.16 3.99
CA ALA A 289 19.53 4.97 2.79
C ALA A 289 18.96 6.39 3.01
N LEU A 290 19.24 7.00 4.17
CA LEU A 290 18.91 8.41 4.42
C LEU A 290 19.98 9.38 3.91
N ASP A 291 20.98 8.87 3.23
CA ASP A 291 22.03 9.62 2.55
C ASP A 291 21.67 10.10 1.14
N MET A 292 20.45 9.78 0.63
CA MET A 292 20.11 10.07 -0.77
C MET A 292 18.69 10.55 -0.99
N ILE A 293 18.55 11.44 -2.01
CA ILE A 293 17.28 11.83 -2.62
C ILE A 293 17.30 11.30 -4.05
N ASN A 294 16.22 10.65 -4.47
CA ASN A 294 16.15 9.94 -5.76
C ASN A 294 15.43 10.78 -6.82
N PHE A 295 16.02 10.88 -8.00
CA PHE A 295 15.45 11.55 -9.16
C PHE A 295 15.47 10.61 -10.38
N GLY A 296 14.79 11.02 -11.44
CA GLY A 296 14.83 10.37 -12.76
C GLY A 296 16.19 10.54 -13.45
N PRO A 297 16.22 10.60 -14.79
CA PRO A 297 17.43 10.91 -15.55
C PRO A 297 18.14 12.17 -15.06
N ARG A 298 19.43 12.28 -15.30
CA ARG A 298 20.29 13.36 -14.76
C ARG A 298 19.74 14.78 -15.01
N ASP A 299 19.11 15.01 -16.15
CA ASP A 299 18.52 16.28 -16.54
C ASP A 299 17.22 16.64 -15.77
N THR A 300 16.62 15.67 -15.07
CA THR A 300 15.45 15.90 -14.21
C THR A 300 15.80 16.35 -12.79
N VAL A 301 17.08 16.33 -12.43
CA VAL A 301 17.55 16.81 -11.11
C VAL A 301 17.32 18.31 -10.99
N PRO A 302 16.58 18.80 -9.97
CA PRO A 302 16.32 20.23 -9.80
C PRO A 302 17.61 21.06 -9.65
N LYS A 303 17.64 22.25 -10.22
CA LYS A 303 18.80 23.17 -10.19
C LYS A 303 19.35 23.42 -8.78
N LYS A 304 18.49 23.46 -7.77
CA LYS A 304 18.90 23.61 -6.35
C LYS A 304 19.87 22.55 -5.84
N TYR A 305 20.09 21.47 -6.61
CA TYR A 305 20.98 20.38 -6.28
C TYR A 305 22.23 20.29 -7.18
N GLU A 306 22.44 21.27 -8.09
CA GLU A 306 23.56 21.22 -9.06
C GLU A 306 24.94 21.15 -8.41
N ASP A 307 25.13 21.83 -7.28
CA ASP A 307 26.41 21.89 -6.54
C ASP A 307 26.58 20.76 -5.50
N ARG A 308 25.69 19.76 -5.53
CA ARG A 308 25.71 18.66 -4.58
C ARG A 308 26.47 17.46 -5.13
N VAL A 309 26.85 16.54 -4.24
CA VAL A 309 27.37 15.23 -4.65
C VAL A 309 26.22 14.46 -5.32
N ILE A 310 26.44 14.13 -6.60
CA ILE A 310 25.46 13.47 -7.45
C ILE A 310 26.05 12.16 -7.94
N PHE A 311 25.25 11.10 -7.88
CA PHE A 311 25.62 9.76 -8.34
C PHE A 311 24.59 9.28 -9.38
N GLU A 312 25.03 9.13 -10.62
CA GLU A 312 24.20 8.54 -11.68
C GLU A 312 24.21 7.02 -11.54
N HIS A 313 23.15 6.48 -10.95
CA HIS A 313 23.03 5.04 -10.72
C HIS A 313 22.84 4.28 -12.05
N ASN A 314 22.01 4.83 -12.94
CA ASN A 314 21.81 4.36 -14.32
C ASN A 314 21.18 5.49 -15.16
N ALA A 315 20.88 5.20 -16.42
CA ALA A 315 20.32 6.20 -17.34
C ALA A 315 18.97 6.82 -16.90
N THR A 316 18.27 6.19 -15.99
CA THR A 316 16.92 6.60 -15.55
C THR A 316 16.84 6.95 -14.06
N VAL A 317 17.94 6.80 -13.31
CA VAL A 317 17.98 7.05 -11.86
C VAL A 317 19.24 7.81 -11.48
N THR A 318 19.03 8.96 -10.86
CA THR A 318 20.09 9.83 -10.33
C THR A 318 19.86 10.06 -8.85
N LEU A 319 20.89 9.92 -8.05
CA LEU A 319 20.90 10.09 -6.62
C LEU A 319 21.63 11.38 -6.24
N VAL A 320 21.09 12.11 -5.29
CA VAL A 320 21.68 13.33 -4.73
C VAL A 320 21.94 13.12 -3.24
N ARG A 321 23.18 13.31 -2.78
CA ARG A 321 23.54 13.20 -1.36
C ARG A 321 22.74 14.21 -0.50
N THR A 322 22.13 13.78 0.58
CA THR A 322 21.47 14.65 1.57
C THR A 322 22.48 15.57 2.28
N SER A 323 22.14 16.85 2.48
CA SER A 323 23.00 17.78 3.22
C SER A 323 22.82 17.68 4.73
N PRO A 324 23.73 18.30 5.52
CA PRO A 324 23.52 18.41 6.98
C PRO A 324 22.18 19.03 7.37
N GLU A 325 21.69 20.03 6.61
CA GLU A 325 20.37 20.68 6.85
C GLU A 325 19.25 19.67 6.58
N GLN A 326 19.32 18.96 5.47
CA GLN A 326 18.33 17.91 5.13
C GLN A 326 18.39 16.76 6.12
N CYS A 327 19.57 16.34 6.55
CA CYS A 327 19.74 15.34 7.60
C CYS A 327 19.07 15.76 8.92
N ARG A 328 19.11 17.06 9.26
CA ARG A 328 18.38 17.59 10.42
C ARG A 328 16.87 17.54 10.22
N GLU A 329 16.37 17.94 9.05
CA GLU A 329 14.94 17.87 8.73
C GLU A 329 14.42 16.43 8.75
N ILE A 330 15.17 15.50 8.15
CA ILE A 330 14.86 14.06 8.12
C ILE A 330 14.83 13.46 9.52
N GLY A 331 15.89 13.73 10.31
CA GLY A 331 15.97 13.27 11.70
C GLY A 331 14.84 13.83 12.57
N GLY A 332 14.50 15.10 12.39
CA GLY A 332 13.36 15.75 13.05
C GLY A 332 12.04 15.10 12.70
N PHE A 333 11.78 14.86 11.40
CA PHE A 333 10.57 14.18 10.92
C PHE A 333 10.42 12.79 11.56
N ILE A 334 11.47 11.97 11.53
CA ILE A 334 11.44 10.62 12.12
C ILE A 334 11.16 10.70 13.63
N ALA A 335 11.86 11.57 14.34
CA ALA A 335 11.67 11.72 15.80
C ALA A 335 10.24 12.18 16.16
N GLU A 336 9.68 13.13 15.40
CA GLU A 336 8.30 13.59 15.61
C GLU A 336 7.27 12.49 15.37
N LYS A 337 7.49 11.63 14.37
CA LYS A 337 6.61 10.49 14.10
C LYS A 337 6.66 9.48 15.24
N LEU A 338 7.84 9.04 15.61
CA LEU A 338 8.02 7.99 16.62
C LEU A 338 7.56 8.42 18.02
N LYS A 339 7.69 9.70 18.39
CA LYS A 339 7.19 10.24 19.66
C LYS A 339 5.68 10.13 19.86
N LYS A 340 4.91 9.97 18.81
CA LYS A 340 3.45 9.81 18.90
C LYS A 340 3.03 8.45 19.47
N THR A 341 3.97 7.53 19.63
CA THR A 341 3.68 6.20 20.17
C THR A 341 3.16 6.24 21.60
N LYS A 342 2.21 5.36 21.89
CA LYS A 342 1.75 5.06 23.25
C LYS A 342 2.52 3.87 23.86
N ARG A 343 3.37 3.21 23.07
CA ARG A 343 4.12 2.01 23.41
C ARG A 343 5.59 2.18 23.04
N SER A 344 6.29 3.07 23.77
CA SER A 344 7.72 3.32 23.55
C SER A 344 8.59 2.06 23.77
N ASP A 345 8.13 1.14 24.61
CA ASP A 345 8.72 -0.17 24.85
C ASP A 345 8.75 -1.06 23.60
N MET A 346 7.84 -0.84 22.62
CA MET A 346 7.77 -1.60 21.38
C MET A 346 8.64 -1.05 20.26
N ILE A 347 9.18 0.16 20.40
CA ILE A 347 10.00 0.79 19.36
C ILE A 347 11.48 0.82 19.79
N GLU A 348 12.37 0.51 18.85
CA GLU A 348 13.80 0.80 18.96
C GLU A 348 14.29 1.52 17.70
N VAL A 349 15.24 2.44 17.89
CA VAL A 349 15.94 3.10 16.78
C VAL A 349 17.39 2.63 16.77
N TRP A 350 17.81 2.09 15.62
CA TRP A 350 19.16 1.57 15.42
C TRP A 350 19.94 2.44 14.45
N ILE A 351 21.06 2.99 14.91
CA ILE A 351 21.93 3.95 14.21
C ILE A 351 23.19 3.23 13.70
N PRO A 352 23.31 2.93 12.39
CA PRO A 352 24.49 2.29 11.81
C PRO A 352 25.57 3.35 11.53
N LYS A 353 26.46 3.60 12.49
CA LYS A 353 27.50 4.65 12.41
C LYS A 353 28.55 4.37 11.34
N GLY A 354 28.74 3.10 10.95
CA GLY A 354 29.66 2.68 9.90
C GLY A 354 29.15 2.95 8.47
N GLY A 355 27.90 3.39 8.33
CA GLY A 355 27.30 3.77 7.05
C GLY A 355 25.83 3.40 6.94
N VAL A 356 25.04 4.34 6.48
CA VAL A 356 23.57 4.18 6.32
C VAL A 356 23.18 3.49 5.01
N SER A 357 24.11 3.34 4.06
CA SER A 357 23.92 2.66 2.77
C SER A 357 25.25 2.13 2.23
N MET A 358 25.19 1.35 1.15
CA MET A 358 26.40 0.94 0.42
C MET A 358 27.22 2.12 -0.14
N LEU A 359 26.59 3.28 -0.33
CA LEU A 359 27.25 4.49 -0.84
C LEU A 359 27.82 5.37 0.26
N ALA A 360 27.33 5.27 1.50
CA ALA A 360 27.72 6.10 2.63
C ALA A 360 28.69 5.40 3.60
N VAL A 361 29.32 4.32 3.18
CA VAL A 361 30.43 3.68 3.91
C VAL A 361 31.75 4.43 3.66
N PRO A 362 32.79 4.25 4.49
CA PRO A 362 34.10 4.82 4.25
C PRO A 362 34.64 4.50 2.85
N GLY A 363 35.03 5.52 2.10
CA GLY A 363 35.44 5.42 0.69
C GLY A 363 34.29 5.36 -0.32
N GLY A 364 33.07 5.36 0.12
CA GLY A 364 31.89 5.35 -0.74
C GLY A 364 31.59 6.72 -1.37
N ALA A 365 30.81 6.71 -2.46
CA ALA A 365 30.48 7.93 -3.21
C ALA A 365 29.73 8.99 -2.41
N PHE A 366 29.00 8.58 -1.38
CA PHE A 366 28.22 9.43 -0.48
C PHE A 366 28.79 9.49 0.94
N GLU A 367 30.07 9.15 1.12
CA GLU A 367 30.72 9.34 2.41
C GLU A 367 30.67 10.82 2.82
N ASP A 368 29.98 11.10 3.92
CA ASP A 368 29.88 12.42 4.55
C ASP A 368 29.58 12.26 6.05
N SER A 369 30.63 12.05 6.82
CA SER A 369 30.54 11.84 8.28
C SER A 369 29.94 13.04 9.02
N GLN A 370 30.01 14.26 8.47
CA GLN A 370 29.42 15.45 9.07
C GLN A 370 27.90 15.43 8.91
N ALA A 371 27.40 15.14 7.70
CA ALA A 371 25.97 15.04 7.45
C ALA A 371 25.35 13.88 8.26
N ASP A 372 25.99 12.72 8.29
CA ASP A 372 25.53 11.56 9.06
C ASP A 372 25.52 11.86 10.56
N LYS A 373 26.52 12.54 11.09
CA LYS A 373 26.54 12.96 12.48
C LYS A 373 25.38 13.89 12.82
N VAL A 374 25.03 14.83 11.95
CA VAL A 374 23.87 15.72 12.14
C VAL A 374 22.57 14.91 12.19
N LEU A 375 22.41 13.91 11.32
CA LEU A 375 21.26 13.00 11.34
C LEU A 375 21.16 12.27 12.69
N PHE A 376 22.25 11.63 13.12
CA PHE A 376 22.29 10.82 14.34
C PHE A 376 22.02 11.66 15.59
N GLU A 377 22.66 12.82 15.71
CA GLU A 377 22.44 13.73 16.87
C GLU A 377 21.03 14.30 16.88
N THR A 378 20.43 14.56 15.71
CA THR A 378 19.05 15.04 15.62
C THR A 378 18.06 13.98 16.10
N ILE A 379 18.24 12.72 15.71
CA ILE A 379 17.43 11.58 16.18
C ILE A 379 17.57 11.45 17.71
N LYS A 380 18.79 11.44 18.24
CA LYS A 380 19.04 11.28 19.69
C LYS A 380 18.40 12.42 20.49
N THR A 381 18.63 13.65 20.06
CA THR A 381 18.04 14.82 20.71
C THR A 381 16.52 14.82 20.59
N GLY A 382 16.03 14.53 19.38
CA GLY A 382 14.61 14.47 19.09
C GLY A 382 13.87 13.44 19.93
N LEU A 383 14.44 12.29 20.20
CA LEU A 383 13.84 11.20 20.99
C LEU A 383 14.17 11.27 22.50
N SER A 384 14.93 12.26 22.93
CA SER A 384 15.26 12.42 24.35
C SER A 384 13.99 12.50 25.20
N GLY A 385 13.94 11.72 26.27
CA GLY A 385 12.80 11.65 27.20
C GLY A 385 11.56 10.92 26.67
N SER A 386 11.59 10.36 25.46
CA SER A 386 10.44 9.62 24.88
C SER A 386 10.27 8.20 25.45
N GLY A 387 11.29 7.64 26.07
CA GLY A 387 11.33 6.24 26.49
C GLY A 387 11.62 5.25 25.35
N ILE A 388 11.82 5.73 24.13
CA ILE A 388 12.23 4.89 22.99
C ILE A 388 13.73 4.58 23.14
N LYS A 389 14.08 3.30 23.03
CA LYS A 389 15.47 2.85 23.09
C LYS A 389 16.21 3.20 21.80
N ILE A 390 17.37 3.81 21.93
CA ILE A 390 18.29 4.10 20.83
C ILE A 390 19.53 3.21 20.99
N VAL A 391 19.92 2.54 19.90
CA VAL A 391 21.11 1.71 19.82
C VAL A 391 22.05 2.32 18.78
N GLU A 392 23.22 2.77 19.20
CA GLU A 392 24.29 3.21 18.33
C GLU A 392 25.24 2.03 18.07
N ASP A 393 25.57 1.78 16.81
CA ASP A 393 26.42 0.68 16.39
C ASP A 393 27.49 1.18 15.41
N GLU A 394 28.73 0.74 15.57
CA GLU A 394 29.84 1.18 14.73
C GLU A 394 29.88 0.49 13.35
N ARG A 395 29.04 -0.54 13.16
CA ARG A 395 28.89 -1.25 11.89
C ARG A 395 28.00 -0.47 10.92
N ASP A 396 28.10 -0.79 9.64
CA ASP A 396 27.18 -0.27 8.62
C ASP A 396 25.87 -1.06 8.58
N VAL A 397 24.86 -0.52 7.87
CA VAL A 397 23.50 -1.09 7.77
C VAL A 397 23.46 -2.48 7.11
N ASN A 398 24.48 -2.82 6.33
CA ASN A 398 24.60 -4.10 5.61
C ASN A 398 25.48 -5.14 6.34
N ASP A 399 26.10 -4.77 7.47
CA ASP A 399 26.87 -5.72 8.25
C ASP A 399 26.01 -6.86 8.77
N LYS A 400 26.46 -8.09 8.58
CA LYS A 400 25.71 -9.30 8.99
C LYS A 400 25.48 -9.39 10.50
N GLY A 401 26.41 -8.86 11.32
CA GLY A 401 26.25 -8.81 12.76
C GLY A 401 25.20 -7.76 13.17
N PHE A 402 25.21 -6.58 12.54
CA PHE A 402 24.19 -5.57 12.72
C PHE A 402 22.80 -6.10 12.36
N ALA A 403 22.67 -6.73 11.19
CA ALA A 403 21.44 -7.36 10.72
C ALA A 403 20.92 -8.43 11.69
N ARG A 404 21.81 -9.30 12.18
CA ARG A 404 21.47 -10.32 13.19
C ARG A 404 20.94 -9.69 14.48
N ASP A 405 21.62 -8.67 14.99
CA ASP A 405 21.27 -8.06 16.27
C ASP A 405 19.93 -7.31 16.18
N ILE A 406 19.60 -6.68 15.05
CA ILE A 406 18.26 -6.14 14.73
C ILE A 406 17.19 -7.26 14.74
N ALA A 407 17.46 -8.38 14.10
CA ALA A 407 16.53 -9.51 14.07
C ALA A 407 16.27 -10.08 15.47
N GLU A 408 17.32 -10.22 16.31
CA GLU A 408 17.20 -10.65 17.70
C GLU A 408 16.41 -9.63 18.54
N ALA A 409 16.63 -8.33 18.34
CA ALA A 409 15.87 -7.29 19.02
C ALA A 409 14.36 -7.37 18.72
N LEU A 410 14.00 -7.60 17.46
CA LEU A 410 12.59 -7.81 17.10
C LEU A 410 12.03 -9.09 17.71
N ALA A 411 12.77 -10.21 17.63
CA ALA A 411 12.35 -11.48 18.20
C ALA A 411 12.10 -11.37 19.72
N ALA A 412 12.96 -10.64 20.43
CA ALA A 412 12.78 -10.36 21.84
C ALA A 412 11.51 -9.56 22.13
N LYS A 413 11.18 -8.53 21.30
CA LYS A 413 9.92 -7.77 21.44
C LYS A 413 8.67 -8.62 21.18
N LEU A 414 8.79 -9.62 20.33
CA LEU A 414 7.73 -10.60 20.08
C LEU A 414 7.67 -11.72 21.13
N GLY A 415 8.62 -11.74 22.10
CA GLY A 415 8.68 -12.80 23.09
C GLY A 415 9.08 -14.16 22.53
N LEU A 416 9.75 -14.20 21.38
CA LEU A 416 10.13 -15.44 20.69
C LEU A 416 11.40 -16.03 21.32
N GLN A 417 11.41 -17.35 21.44
CA GLN A 417 12.61 -18.14 21.77
C GLN A 417 13.09 -18.84 20.51
N LYS A 418 14.42 -19.00 20.38
CA LYS A 418 15.00 -19.76 19.27
C LYS A 418 14.43 -21.18 19.27
N GLY A 419 13.96 -21.60 18.13
CA GLY A 419 13.63 -23.01 17.92
C GLY A 419 14.90 -23.87 18.10
N GLY A 420 14.79 -24.90 18.91
CA GLY A 420 15.88 -25.84 19.13
C GLY A 420 16.08 -26.75 17.93
#